data_9a2b4a89b35206e29bbee8859c23bb73
#
_entry.id   9a2b4a89b35206e29bbee8859c23bb73
#
_cell.length_a   1.000
_cell.length_b   1.000
_cell.length_c   1.000
_cell.angle_alpha   90.00
_cell.angle_beta   90.00
_cell.angle_gamma   90.00
#
_symmetry.space_group_name_H-M   'P 1'
#
loop_
_entity.id
_entity.type
_entity.pdbx_description
1 polymer ?
#
loop_
_entity_poly.entity_id
_entity_poly.type
_entity_poly.pdbx_seq_one_letter_code
_entity_poly.pdbx_strand_id
1 'polypeptide(L)'
;MVENQSRISYLPTDGLTYDPSDSMYWDKTALDKEIERTFEICHGCRMCFKYCDSFPTLFNFLDKQYEGEVKKIKPQETQQIMDACFQCKLCEVQCPYSIRDGHEFKLDFPKLVHRHKAIHSKDKPKSLRNNILGNPDKSASMARASLGLANVMNRVGIHRWFLEKFLGIHRNKLLPYFSFTTFEQWATKLALIRENDKAETVLFQTCYVQHNEPQIGKDTIDVLDKNKVDCACVKGLKCCGMPAWEQGDLETLRANAKHNLDILIPFVEQGSKVLAINPTCVMMMRREYPALLEGDDRERANKLADAINDPSEFLWNIRNESRFNTNINNVPTETISYHAPCHLRAQGVGFKGRDLIKKVTGSKIKTVIECCGHDGTYAMKVESFDASKRIGQKSFDGMKTEETEVWVTDCPLAALQFKQHAGVKPKHPMSILADAYHSK
;
A
#
# COMPACT_ATOMS: atom_id res chain seq x y z
N MET A 1 -23.13 -41.82 -21.35
CA MET A 1 -23.29 -40.46 -21.90
C MET A 1 -22.74 -39.53 -20.85
N VAL A 2 -21.54 -38.98 -21.08
CA VAL A 2 -20.96 -37.98 -20.21
C VAL A 2 -21.78 -36.71 -20.45
N GLU A 3 -22.53 -36.26 -19.44
CA GLU A 3 -23.25 -35.02 -19.48
C GLU A 3 -22.28 -33.92 -19.90
N ASN A 4 -22.67 -33.21 -20.92
CA ASN A 4 -21.93 -32.05 -21.47
C ASN A 4 -21.98 -30.95 -20.43
N GLN A 5 -21.12 -31.02 -19.39
CA GLN A 5 -20.93 -29.96 -18.42
C GLN A 5 -20.49 -28.73 -19.20
N SER A 6 -21.36 -27.74 -19.30
CA SER A 6 -21.08 -26.51 -20.01
C SER A 6 -19.79 -25.90 -19.43
N ARG A 7 -18.71 -25.98 -20.21
CA ARG A 7 -17.40 -25.39 -19.83
C ARG A 7 -17.57 -23.90 -19.54
N ILE A 8 -16.99 -23.45 -18.46
CA ILE A 8 -16.97 -22.03 -18.14
C ILE A 8 -16.18 -21.29 -19.24
N SER A 9 -16.79 -20.27 -19.84
CA SER A 9 -16.11 -19.45 -20.84
C SER A 9 -14.99 -18.63 -20.17
N TYR A 10 -13.86 -18.48 -20.84
CA TYR A 10 -12.77 -17.61 -20.37
C TYR A 10 -12.98 -16.15 -20.76
N LEU A 11 -13.84 -15.87 -21.73
CA LEU A 11 -14.18 -14.50 -22.11
C LEU A 11 -15.01 -13.81 -21.02
N PRO A 12 -14.83 -12.48 -20.85
CA PRO A 12 -15.59 -11.70 -19.90
C PRO A 12 -17.10 -11.91 -20.05
N THR A 13 -17.81 -11.93 -18.92
CA THR A 13 -19.27 -11.89 -18.93
C THR A 13 -19.76 -10.45 -19.06
N ASP A 14 -21.05 -10.24 -19.37
CA ASP A 14 -21.68 -8.91 -19.40
C ASP A 14 -21.63 -8.20 -18.04
N GLY A 15 -21.34 -8.96 -16.97
CA GLY A 15 -21.20 -8.45 -15.60
C GLY A 15 -19.78 -7.97 -15.24
N LEU A 16 -18.81 -8.02 -16.17
CA LEU A 16 -17.45 -7.54 -15.89
C LEU A 16 -17.41 -6.02 -15.80
N THR A 17 -17.39 -5.53 -14.58
CA THR A 17 -17.14 -4.12 -14.29
C THR A 17 -16.39 -3.98 -12.96
N TYR A 18 -15.55 -2.95 -12.85
CA TYR A 18 -14.85 -2.56 -11.62
C TYR A 18 -15.14 -1.10 -11.27
N ASP A 19 -16.10 -0.49 -11.94
CA ASP A 19 -16.56 0.88 -11.68
C ASP A 19 -17.78 0.88 -10.75
N PRO A 20 -17.68 1.40 -9.51
CA PRO A 20 -18.80 1.44 -8.58
C PRO A 20 -19.95 2.35 -9.00
N SER A 21 -19.80 3.18 -10.03
CA SER A 21 -20.89 3.97 -10.62
C SER A 21 -21.78 3.15 -11.56
N ASP A 22 -21.26 2.00 -12.03
CA ASP A 22 -22.03 1.06 -12.83
C ASP A 22 -22.93 0.21 -11.91
N SER A 23 -24.22 0.11 -12.25
CA SER A 23 -25.19 -0.69 -11.49
C SER A 23 -24.79 -2.18 -11.41
N MET A 24 -24.18 -2.71 -12.47
CA MET A 24 -23.69 -4.09 -12.54
C MET A 24 -22.57 -4.38 -11.54
N TYR A 25 -21.83 -3.35 -11.07
CA TYR A 25 -20.83 -3.52 -10.01
C TYR A 25 -21.45 -4.12 -8.74
N TRP A 26 -22.67 -3.73 -8.41
CA TRP A 26 -23.39 -4.13 -7.19
C TRP A 26 -24.24 -5.39 -7.37
N ASP A 27 -24.34 -5.91 -8.59
CA ASP A 27 -25.07 -7.17 -8.85
C ASP A 27 -24.26 -8.38 -8.39
N LYS A 28 -24.82 -9.10 -7.40
CA LYS A 28 -24.16 -10.30 -6.81
C LYS A 28 -24.08 -11.45 -7.80
N THR A 29 -25.11 -11.65 -8.63
CA THR A 29 -25.11 -12.73 -9.61
C THR A 29 -24.07 -12.49 -10.70
N ALA A 30 -23.93 -11.23 -11.14
CA ALA A 30 -22.90 -10.84 -12.09
C ALA A 30 -21.49 -11.02 -11.49
N LEU A 31 -21.31 -10.67 -10.22
CA LEU A 31 -20.06 -10.91 -9.50
C LEU A 31 -19.73 -12.40 -9.40
N ASP A 32 -20.70 -13.25 -9.02
CA ASP A 32 -20.48 -14.69 -8.84
C ASP A 32 -20.03 -15.35 -10.15
N LYS A 33 -20.64 -14.98 -11.29
CA LYS A 33 -20.21 -15.46 -12.62
C LYS A 33 -18.76 -15.06 -12.94
N GLU A 34 -18.35 -13.84 -12.63
CA GLU A 34 -16.97 -13.37 -12.83
C GLU A 34 -16.00 -14.05 -11.86
N ILE A 35 -16.42 -14.40 -10.65
CA ILE A 35 -15.63 -15.19 -9.70
C ILE A 35 -15.41 -16.60 -10.23
N GLU A 36 -16.47 -17.29 -10.65
CA GLU A 36 -16.37 -18.63 -11.26
C GLU A 36 -15.43 -18.64 -12.46
N ARG A 37 -15.61 -17.68 -13.38
CA ARG A 37 -14.74 -17.53 -14.56
C ARG A 37 -13.28 -17.31 -14.17
N THR A 38 -13.03 -16.40 -13.24
CA THR A 38 -11.68 -16.08 -12.78
C THR A 38 -11.02 -17.27 -12.08
N PHE A 39 -11.76 -17.99 -11.24
CA PHE A 39 -11.25 -19.17 -10.55
C PHE A 39 -10.88 -20.30 -11.52
N GLU A 40 -11.68 -20.50 -12.57
CA GLU A 40 -11.41 -21.48 -13.63
C GLU A 40 -10.09 -21.17 -14.35
N ILE A 41 -9.90 -19.92 -14.77
CA ILE A 41 -8.66 -19.49 -15.44
C ILE A 41 -7.45 -19.57 -14.49
N CYS A 42 -7.60 -19.11 -13.25
CA CYS A 42 -6.53 -19.14 -12.25
C CYS A 42 -6.13 -20.59 -11.89
N HIS A 43 -7.10 -21.50 -11.80
CA HIS A 43 -6.86 -22.92 -11.54
C HIS A 43 -6.07 -23.56 -12.69
N GLY A 44 -6.42 -23.27 -13.93
CA GLY A 44 -5.68 -23.77 -15.10
C GLY A 44 -4.25 -23.21 -15.20
N CYS A 45 -4.05 -21.94 -14.81
CA CYS A 45 -2.78 -21.25 -14.95
C CYS A 45 -1.80 -21.46 -13.77
N ARG A 46 -2.24 -21.35 -12.53
CA ARG A 46 -1.49 -21.53 -11.26
C ARG A 46 -0.24 -20.69 -11.03
N MET A 47 0.08 -19.69 -11.85
CA MET A 47 1.33 -18.94 -11.74
C MET A 47 1.46 -18.12 -10.46
N CYS A 48 0.34 -17.75 -9.83
CA CYS A 48 0.31 -16.83 -8.67
C CYS A 48 0.34 -17.51 -7.30
N PHE A 49 0.51 -18.82 -7.22
CA PHE A 49 0.40 -19.62 -5.99
C PHE A 49 1.33 -19.17 -4.85
N LYS A 50 2.41 -18.47 -5.17
CA LYS A 50 3.46 -18.07 -4.21
C LYS A 50 3.23 -16.73 -3.52
N TYR A 51 2.23 -15.93 -3.95
CA TYR A 51 2.11 -14.54 -3.47
C TYR A 51 1.29 -14.40 -2.18
N CYS A 52 0.18 -15.12 -2.09
CA CYS A 52 -0.72 -15.08 -0.92
C CYS A 52 -1.45 -16.41 -0.77
N ASP A 53 -2.19 -16.56 0.31
CA ASP A 53 -2.92 -17.80 0.58
C ASP A 53 -4.21 -17.97 -0.25
N SER A 54 -4.69 -16.93 -0.97
CA SER A 54 -5.89 -17.04 -1.81
C SER A 54 -5.79 -18.16 -2.84
N PHE A 55 -4.68 -18.21 -3.59
CA PHE A 55 -4.51 -19.22 -4.65
C PHE A 55 -4.25 -20.64 -4.12
N PRO A 56 -3.36 -20.84 -3.13
CA PRO A 56 -3.24 -22.15 -2.49
C PRO A 56 -4.55 -22.65 -1.89
N THR A 57 -5.37 -21.78 -1.29
CA THR A 57 -6.69 -22.14 -0.76
C THR A 57 -7.65 -22.56 -1.87
N LEU A 58 -7.73 -21.77 -2.95
CA LEU A 58 -8.52 -22.10 -4.13
C LEU A 58 -8.12 -23.48 -4.72
N PHE A 59 -6.82 -23.67 -4.96
CA PHE A 59 -6.32 -24.90 -5.58
C PHE A 59 -6.53 -26.11 -4.66
N ASN A 60 -6.40 -25.93 -3.35
CA ASN A 60 -6.63 -27.00 -2.39
C ASN A 60 -8.10 -27.47 -2.37
N PHE A 61 -9.06 -26.54 -2.45
CA PHE A 61 -10.48 -26.90 -2.60
C PHE A 61 -10.73 -27.66 -3.91
N LEU A 62 -10.25 -27.15 -5.02
CA LEU A 62 -10.48 -27.75 -6.33
C LEU A 62 -9.82 -29.12 -6.46
N ASP A 63 -8.55 -29.24 -6.07
CA ASP A 63 -7.78 -30.47 -6.27
C ASP A 63 -8.21 -31.60 -5.31
N LYS A 64 -8.59 -31.27 -4.05
CA LYS A 64 -8.86 -32.28 -3.04
C LYS A 64 -10.34 -32.58 -2.79
N GLN A 65 -11.25 -31.64 -3.11
CA GLN A 65 -12.65 -31.78 -2.73
C GLN A 65 -13.58 -31.80 -3.94
N TYR A 66 -13.20 -31.12 -5.04
CA TYR A 66 -14.11 -30.87 -6.16
C TYR A 66 -13.62 -31.36 -7.51
N GLU A 67 -12.53 -32.12 -7.57
CA GLU A 67 -12.02 -32.73 -8.81
C GLU A 67 -11.83 -31.71 -9.95
N GLY A 68 -11.45 -30.47 -9.59
CA GLY A 68 -11.28 -29.38 -10.54
C GLY A 68 -12.56 -28.60 -10.88
N GLU A 69 -13.72 -28.96 -10.36
CA GLU A 69 -15.00 -28.33 -10.70
C GLU A 69 -15.26 -27.05 -9.89
N VAL A 70 -14.99 -25.90 -10.49
CA VAL A 70 -15.15 -24.57 -9.86
C VAL A 70 -16.59 -24.30 -9.40
N LYS A 71 -17.59 -24.75 -10.16
CA LYS A 71 -19.02 -24.56 -9.81
C LYS A 71 -19.45 -25.25 -8.50
N LYS A 72 -18.64 -26.16 -7.97
CA LYS A 72 -18.90 -26.84 -6.69
C LYS A 72 -18.39 -26.04 -5.47
N ILE A 73 -17.60 -24.97 -5.68
CA ILE A 73 -17.10 -24.11 -4.59
C ILE A 73 -18.29 -23.42 -3.92
N LYS A 74 -18.36 -23.52 -2.60
CA LYS A 74 -19.44 -22.94 -1.80
C LYS A 74 -19.20 -21.46 -1.49
N PRO A 75 -20.24 -20.65 -1.22
CA PRO A 75 -20.09 -19.24 -0.89
C PRO A 75 -19.14 -18.98 0.29
N GLN A 76 -19.12 -19.84 1.31
CA GLN A 76 -18.22 -19.72 2.47
C GLN A 76 -16.75 -19.96 2.08
N GLU A 77 -16.50 -20.87 1.14
CA GLU A 77 -15.15 -21.15 0.62
C GLU A 77 -14.68 -20.03 -0.30
N THR A 78 -15.59 -19.48 -1.13
CA THR A 78 -15.32 -18.24 -1.89
C THR A 78 -14.92 -17.11 -0.95
N GLN A 79 -15.67 -16.89 0.14
CA GLN A 79 -15.34 -15.88 1.14
C GLN A 79 -13.95 -16.13 1.73
N GLN A 80 -13.59 -17.37 2.07
CA GLN A 80 -12.28 -17.71 2.60
C GLN A 80 -11.14 -17.40 1.62
N ILE A 81 -11.33 -17.69 0.32
CA ILE A 81 -10.37 -17.37 -0.74
C ILE A 81 -10.20 -15.85 -0.87
N MET A 82 -11.31 -15.09 -0.85
CA MET A 82 -11.31 -13.64 -0.99
C MET A 82 -10.68 -12.95 0.24
N ASP A 83 -10.94 -13.45 1.45
CA ASP A 83 -10.39 -12.90 2.70
C ASP A 83 -8.88 -13.13 2.84
N ALA A 84 -8.35 -14.18 2.22
CA ALA A 84 -6.92 -14.45 2.19
C ALA A 84 -6.14 -13.46 1.30
N CYS A 85 -6.82 -12.68 0.45
CA CYS A 85 -6.20 -11.63 -0.36
C CYS A 85 -5.99 -10.35 0.46
N PHE A 86 -4.75 -9.91 0.57
CA PHE A 86 -4.35 -8.67 1.23
C PHE A 86 -3.99 -7.54 0.25
N GLN A 87 -4.44 -7.63 -1.01
CA GLN A 87 -4.39 -6.55 -1.99
C GLN A 87 -2.99 -6.07 -2.42
N CYS A 88 -1.97 -6.93 -2.37
CA CYS A 88 -0.60 -6.58 -2.76
C CYS A 88 -0.42 -6.34 -4.27
N LYS A 89 -1.39 -6.72 -5.10
CA LYS A 89 -1.42 -6.60 -6.57
C LYS A 89 -0.30 -7.34 -7.33
N LEU A 90 0.50 -8.16 -6.68
CA LEU A 90 1.58 -8.89 -7.35
C LEU A 90 1.06 -9.94 -8.36
N CYS A 91 -0.11 -10.50 -8.11
CA CYS A 91 -0.75 -11.40 -9.07
C CYS A 91 -1.18 -10.68 -10.36
N GLU A 92 -1.57 -9.39 -10.29
CA GLU A 92 -1.84 -8.56 -11.47
C GLU A 92 -0.57 -8.36 -12.29
N VAL A 93 0.58 -8.09 -11.64
CA VAL A 93 1.87 -7.92 -12.32
C VAL A 93 2.36 -9.18 -13.01
N GLN A 94 2.04 -10.35 -12.44
CA GLN A 94 2.46 -11.66 -12.95
C GLN A 94 1.50 -12.20 -14.02
N CYS A 95 0.24 -11.73 -14.05
CA CYS A 95 -0.82 -12.34 -14.83
C CYS A 95 -0.65 -12.10 -16.33
N PRO A 96 -0.50 -13.16 -17.16
CA PRO A 96 -0.41 -12.98 -18.60
C PRO A 96 -1.77 -12.65 -19.25
N TYR A 97 -2.87 -12.77 -18.50
CA TYR A 97 -4.25 -12.58 -18.97
C TYR A 97 -4.86 -11.25 -18.46
N SER A 98 -4.00 -10.31 -18.02
CA SER A 98 -4.46 -9.12 -17.30
C SER A 98 -5.11 -8.06 -18.22
N ILE A 99 -6.02 -7.28 -17.62
CA ILE A 99 -6.54 -6.04 -18.25
C ILE A 99 -5.38 -5.10 -18.57
N ARG A 100 -4.39 -5.03 -17.69
CA ARG A 100 -3.22 -4.16 -17.81
C ARG A 100 -2.45 -4.40 -19.12
N ASP A 101 -2.33 -5.66 -19.52
CA ASP A 101 -1.59 -6.06 -20.72
C ASP A 101 -2.50 -6.20 -21.96
N GLY A 102 -3.78 -5.79 -21.84
CA GLY A 102 -4.75 -5.77 -22.94
C GLY A 102 -5.25 -7.15 -23.38
N HIS A 103 -5.09 -8.18 -22.53
CA HIS A 103 -5.52 -9.54 -22.90
C HIS A 103 -7.05 -9.67 -22.93
N GLU A 104 -7.58 -10.45 -23.88
CA GLU A 104 -9.03 -10.64 -24.09
C GLU A 104 -9.78 -11.18 -22.88
N PHE A 105 -9.12 -11.96 -21.99
CA PHE A 105 -9.74 -12.47 -20.75
C PHE A 105 -9.92 -11.40 -19.68
N LYS A 106 -9.27 -10.25 -19.79
CA LYS A 106 -9.42 -9.07 -18.94
C LYS A 106 -9.42 -9.39 -17.44
N LEU A 107 -8.48 -10.24 -16.98
CA LEU A 107 -8.39 -10.59 -15.56
C LEU A 107 -7.79 -9.46 -14.72
N ASP A 108 -8.42 -9.21 -13.57
CA ASP A 108 -7.87 -8.41 -12.48
C ASP A 108 -8.37 -8.99 -11.15
N PHE A 109 -7.66 -9.99 -10.63
CA PHE A 109 -8.05 -10.66 -9.38
C PHE A 109 -8.11 -9.69 -8.19
N PRO A 110 -7.17 -8.75 -7.98
CA PRO A 110 -7.27 -7.76 -6.90
C PRO A 110 -8.54 -6.88 -6.99
N LYS A 111 -8.92 -6.43 -8.18
CA LYS A 111 -10.16 -5.66 -8.35
C LYS A 111 -11.41 -6.50 -8.13
N LEU A 112 -11.39 -7.77 -8.56
CA LEU A 112 -12.49 -8.71 -8.29
C LEU A 112 -12.68 -8.92 -6.78
N VAL A 113 -11.60 -9.16 -6.05
CA VAL A 113 -11.63 -9.27 -4.57
C VAL A 113 -12.14 -7.98 -3.93
N HIS A 114 -11.70 -6.82 -4.42
CA HIS A 114 -12.17 -5.54 -3.90
C HIS A 114 -13.68 -5.36 -4.13
N ARG A 115 -14.18 -5.66 -5.34
CA ARG A 115 -15.62 -5.64 -5.65
C ARG A 115 -16.40 -6.56 -4.73
N HIS A 116 -15.92 -7.79 -4.52
CA HIS A 116 -16.52 -8.74 -3.58
C HIS A 116 -16.61 -8.17 -2.15
N LYS A 117 -15.50 -7.62 -1.63
CA LYS A 117 -15.46 -6.99 -0.31
C LYS A 117 -16.38 -5.78 -0.22
N ALA A 118 -16.45 -4.93 -1.26
CA ALA A 118 -17.29 -3.74 -1.29
C ALA A 118 -18.79 -4.09 -1.23
N ILE A 119 -19.23 -5.09 -2.00
CA ILE A 119 -20.62 -5.57 -1.98
C ILE A 119 -20.97 -6.11 -0.58
N HIS A 120 -20.08 -6.95 -0.01
CA HIS A 120 -20.32 -7.54 1.31
C HIS A 120 -20.24 -6.51 2.46
N SER A 121 -19.45 -5.45 2.32
CA SER A 121 -19.35 -4.40 3.34
C SER A 121 -20.55 -3.46 3.34
N LYS A 122 -21.20 -3.27 2.19
CA LYS A 122 -22.39 -2.40 2.04
C LYS A 122 -23.58 -2.92 2.86
N ASP A 123 -23.73 -4.24 2.94
CA ASP A 123 -24.87 -4.89 3.60
C ASP A 123 -24.64 -5.14 5.10
N LYS A 124 -23.45 -4.86 5.62
CA LYS A 124 -23.10 -5.16 7.02
C LYS A 124 -22.61 -3.93 7.76
N PRO A 125 -23.02 -3.74 9.02
CA PRO A 125 -22.46 -2.67 9.84
C PRO A 125 -20.95 -2.88 10.02
N LYS A 126 -20.19 -1.80 9.96
CA LYS A 126 -18.72 -1.83 10.17
C LYS A 126 -18.42 -2.36 11.57
N SER A 127 -17.62 -3.40 11.69
CA SER A 127 -17.15 -3.87 12.98
C SER A 127 -16.32 -2.79 13.68
N LEU A 128 -16.29 -2.79 15.02
CA LEU A 128 -15.44 -1.86 15.77
C LEU A 128 -13.97 -1.96 15.35
N ARG A 129 -13.46 -3.18 15.12
CA ARG A 129 -12.12 -3.42 14.59
C ARG A 129 -11.90 -2.71 13.25
N ASN A 130 -12.81 -2.94 12.32
CA ASN A 130 -12.69 -2.38 10.97
C ASN A 130 -12.74 -0.85 10.99
N ASN A 131 -13.55 -0.27 11.88
CA ASN A 131 -13.61 1.19 12.05
C ASN A 131 -12.29 1.74 12.62
N ILE A 132 -11.70 1.08 13.62
CA ILE A 132 -10.42 1.50 14.22
C ILE A 132 -9.26 1.35 13.23
N LEU A 133 -9.14 0.19 12.57
CA LEU A 133 -8.06 -0.08 11.63
C LEU A 133 -8.25 0.66 10.29
N GLY A 134 -9.48 0.87 9.86
CA GLY A 134 -9.82 1.57 8.61
C GLY A 134 -9.62 3.09 8.66
N ASN A 135 -9.50 3.67 9.87
CA ASN A 135 -9.35 5.11 10.05
C ASN A 135 -8.14 5.45 10.94
N PRO A 136 -6.92 5.39 10.39
CA PRO A 136 -5.69 5.62 11.14
C PRO A 136 -5.58 7.04 11.72
N ASP A 137 -6.14 8.06 11.06
CA ASP A 137 -6.09 9.44 11.55
C ASP A 137 -6.90 9.60 12.84
N LYS A 138 -8.10 9.02 12.90
CA LYS A 138 -8.92 9.01 14.09
C LYS A 138 -8.26 8.23 15.23
N SER A 139 -7.70 7.06 14.92
CA SER A 139 -6.98 6.22 15.89
C SER A 139 -5.75 6.93 16.44
N ALA A 140 -4.99 7.62 15.60
CA ALA A 140 -3.84 8.41 16.01
C ALA A 140 -4.24 9.63 16.86
N SER A 141 -5.34 10.30 16.52
CA SER A 141 -5.86 11.42 17.32
C SER A 141 -6.24 10.99 18.72
N MET A 142 -6.95 9.85 18.86
CA MET A 142 -7.28 9.28 20.17
C MET A 142 -6.03 8.86 20.96
N ALA A 143 -5.06 8.22 20.29
CA ALA A 143 -3.82 7.81 20.92
C ALA A 143 -3.00 9.00 21.43
N ARG A 144 -2.98 10.10 20.69
CA ARG A 144 -2.28 11.35 21.09
C ARG A 144 -2.99 12.05 22.25
N ALA A 145 -4.33 12.07 22.24
CA ALA A 145 -5.13 12.60 23.37
C ALA A 145 -4.82 11.90 24.69
N SER A 146 -4.33 10.65 24.65
CA SER A 146 -3.89 9.90 25.83
C SER A 146 -2.53 10.32 26.40
N LEU A 147 -1.90 11.38 25.87
CA LEU A 147 -0.59 11.92 26.33
C LEU A 147 0.52 10.87 26.43
N GLY A 148 0.54 9.91 25.48
CA GLY A 148 1.53 8.83 25.43
C GLY A 148 1.13 7.52 26.14
N LEU A 149 0.03 7.52 26.89
CA LEU A 149 -0.46 6.31 27.56
C LEU A 149 -0.72 5.17 26.55
N ALA A 150 -1.26 5.47 25.36
CA ALA A 150 -1.47 4.48 24.31
C ALA A 150 -0.18 3.75 23.92
N ASN A 151 0.96 4.46 23.85
CA ASN A 151 2.26 3.84 23.55
C ASN A 151 2.74 2.91 24.66
N VAL A 152 2.48 3.26 25.92
CA VAL A 152 2.80 2.41 27.07
C VAL A 152 1.89 1.18 27.08
N MET A 153 0.58 1.39 26.97
CA MET A 153 -0.43 0.31 26.99
C MET A 153 -0.21 -0.70 25.87
N ASN A 154 0.23 -0.25 24.68
CA ASN A 154 0.56 -1.14 23.56
C ASN A 154 1.72 -2.11 23.85
N ARG A 155 2.48 -1.91 24.93
CA ARG A 155 3.55 -2.81 25.40
C ARG A 155 3.13 -3.69 26.58
N VAL A 156 1.98 -3.41 27.20
CA VAL A 156 1.48 -4.14 28.37
C VAL A 156 0.71 -5.39 27.94
N GLY A 157 1.17 -6.58 28.35
CA GLY A 157 0.64 -7.87 27.90
C GLY A 157 -0.85 -8.05 28.13
N ILE A 158 -1.38 -7.62 29.28
CA ILE A 158 -2.81 -7.72 29.58
C ILE A 158 -3.66 -6.85 28.64
N HIS A 159 -3.22 -5.62 28.35
CA HIS A 159 -3.88 -4.76 27.38
C HIS A 159 -3.85 -5.39 25.97
N ARG A 160 -2.73 -5.98 25.56
CA ARG A 160 -2.59 -6.69 24.28
C ARG A 160 -3.52 -7.90 24.20
N TRP A 161 -3.72 -8.60 25.31
CA TRP A 161 -4.68 -9.70 25.40
C TRP A 161 -6.12 -9.20 25.20
N PHE A 162 -6.50 -8.06 25.82
CA PHE A 162 -7.82 -7.43 25.60
C PHE A 162 -8.01 -7.00 24.13
N LEU A 163 -7.02 -6.37 23.51
CA LEU A 163 -7.09 -6.00 22.09
C LEU A 163 -7.30 -7.21 21.17
N GLU A 164 -6.68 -8.33 21.52
CA GLU A 164 -6.86 -9.58 20.76
C GLU A 164 -8.26 -10.16 20.94
N LYS A 165 -8.75 -10.25 22.17
CA LYS A 165 -10.05 -10.86 22.49
C LYS A 165 -11.24 -10.05 21.99
N PHE A 166 -11.18 -8.73 22.09
CA PHE A 166 -12.32 -7.85 21.77
C PHE A 166 -12.22 -7.19 20.40
N LEU A 167 -11.02 -6.96 19.91
CA LEU A 167 -10.79 -6.31 18.61
C LEU A 167 -10.15 -7.23 17.58
N GLY A 168 -9.78 -8.47 17.91
CA GLY A 168 -9.13 -9.37 17.00
C GLY A 168 -7.78 -8.83 16.43
N ILE A 169 -7.11 -7.97 17.19
CA ILE A 169 -5.76 -7.48 16.86
C ILE A 169 -4.75 -8.38 17.58
N HIS A 170 -3.95 -9.09 16.82
CA HIS A 170 -3.05 -10.11 17.36
C HIS A 170 -2.10 -9.54 18.42
N ARG A 171 -2.04 -10.18 19.62
CA ARG A 171 -1.29 -9.68 20.79
C ARG A 171 0.22 -9.47 20.53
N ASN A 172 0.82 -10.31 19.69
CA ASN A 172 2.24 -10.23 19.36
C ASN A 172 2.53 -9.28 18.19
N LYS A 173 1.51 -8.65 17.56
CA LYS A 173 1.75 -7.70 16.48
C LYS A 173 2.42 -6.45 17.04
N LEU A 174 3.58 -6.08 16.46
CA LEU A 174 4.22 -4.81 16.75
C LEU A 174 3.37 -3.67 16.18
N LEU A 175 2.75 -2.90 17.06
CA LEU A 175 1.99 -1.70 16.66
C LEU A 175 2.94 -0.50 16.51
N PRO A 176 2.64 0.42 15.58
CA PRO A 176 3.44 1.62 15.41
C PRO A 176 3.38 2.50 16.67
N TYR A 177 4.48 3.18 16.94
CA TYR A 177 4.58 4.18 17.99
C TYR A 177 3.94 5.48 17.53
N PHE A 178 3.16 6.15 18.38
CA PHE A 178 2.60 7.46 18.08
C PHE A 178 3.55 8.56 18.53
N SER A 179 3.98 9.41 17.59
CA SER A 179 4.86 10.53 17.86
C SER A 179 4.17 11.61 18.69
N PHE A 180 4.89 12.20 19.64
CA PHE A 180 4.40 13.35 20.41
C PHE A 180 4.21 14.60 19.55
N THR A 181 5.12 14.83 18.59
CA THR A 181 5.04 15.93 17.63
C THR A 181 4.73 15.37 16.26
N THR A 182 3.63 15.81 15.63
CA THR A 182 3.30 15.41 14.27
C THR A 182 4.20 16.11 13.24
N PHE A 183 4.24 15.56 12.03
CA PHE A 183 4.93 16.21 10.92
C PHE A 183 4.36 17.62 10.65
N GLU A 184 3.04 17.76 10.62
CA GLU A 184 2.37 19.05 10.40
C GLU A 184 2.71 20.09 11.48
N GLN A 185 2.77 19.68 12.77
CA GLN A 185 3.21 20.57 13.85
C GLN A 185 4.67 21.04 13.67
N TRP A 186 5.54 20.14 13.22
CA TRP A 186 6.92 20.48 12.91
C TRP A 186 7.00 21.43 11.71
N ALA A 187 6.30 21.15 10.61
CA ALA A 187 6.27 21.99 9.41
C ALA A 187 5.69 23.39 9.71
N THR A 188 4.67 23.47 10.58
CA THR A 188 4.10 24.74 11.02
C THR A 188 5.12 25.59 11.79
N LYS A 189 5.91 24.99 12.69
CA LYS A 189 6.95 25.69 13.45
C LYS A 189 8.05 26.29 12.57
N LEU A 190 8.31 25.68 11.42
CA LEU A 190 9.32 26.12 10.45
C LEU A 190 8.73 26.97 9.32
N ALA A 191 7.46 27.39 9.42
CA ALA A 191 6.76 28.17 8.41
C ALA A 191 6.78 27.54 6.99
N LEU A 192 6.79 26.19 6.91
CA LEU A 192 6.77 25.43 5.64
C LEU A 192 5.35 25.20 5.10
N ILE A 193 4.33 25.53 5.91
CA ILE A 193 2.92 25.37 5.51
C ILE A 193 2.55 26.46 4.53
N ARG A 194 1.97 26.06 3.40
CA ARG A 194 1.45 26.98 2.38
C ARG A 194 -0.03 26.66 2.09
N GLU A 195 -0.78 27.69 1.79
CA GLU A 195 -2.18 27.61 1.41
C GLU A 195 -2.32 28.24 0.00
N ASN A 196 -2.46 27.39 -1.01
CA ASN A 196 -2.64 27.80 -2.42
C ASN A 196 -1.51 28.64 -3.04
N ASP A 197 -0.36 28.74 -2.41
CA ASP A 197 0.80 29.42 -2.97
C ASP A 197 1.48 28.52 -4.00
N LYS A 198 1.94 29.11 -5.10
CA LYS A 198 2.69 28.38 -6.13
C LYS A 198 3.92 27.72 -5.52
N ALA A 199 4.06 26.42 -5.75
CA ALA A 199 5.23 25.64 -5.38
C ALA A 199 5.58 24.67 -6.53
N GLU A 200 6.83 24.27 -6.63
CA GLU A 200 7.21 23.24 -7.61
C GLU A 200 6.62 21.88 -7.25
N THR A 201 6.63 21.57 -5.96
CA THR A 201 6.07 20.34 -5.41
C THR A 201 5.23 20.61 -4.16
N VAL A 202 4.29 19.72 -3.85
CA VAL A 202 3.55 19.69 -2.59
C VAL A 202 3.64 18.32 -1.97
N LEU A 203 3.92 18.26 -0.66
CA LEU A 203 4.15 17.01 0.04
C LEU A 203 2.84 16.42 0.59
N PHE A 204 2.49 15.23 0.15
CA PHE A 204 1.55 14.35 0.83
C PHE A 204 2.32 13.48 1.83
N GLN A 205 2.39 13.94 3.09
CA GLN A 205 3.22 13.32 4.12
C GLN A 205 2.79 11.91 4.51
N THR A 206 1.57 11.47 4.19
CA THR A 206 0.95 10.21 4.60
C THR A 206 0.56 10.16 6.09
N CYS A 207 -0.45 9.36 6.43
CA CYS A 207 -0.88 9.21 7.83
C CYS A 207 0.23 8.63 8.73
N TYR A 208 1.06 7.72 8.18
CA TYR A 208 2.13 7.10 8.96
C TYR A 208 3.25 8.08 9.30
N VAL A 209 3.70 8.89 8.34
CA VAL A 209 4.69 9.97 8.58
C VAL A 209 4.09 11.04 9.48
N GLN A 210 2.84 11.42 9.25
CA GLN A 210 2.14 12.42 10.07
C GLN A 210 2.13 12.05 11.55
N HIS A 211 1.84 10.79 11.88
CA HIS A 211 1.52 10.40 13.24
C HIS A 211 2.54 9.49 13.93
N ASN A 212 3.34 8.75 13.15
CA ASN A 212 4.21 7.71 13.70
C ASN A 212 5.71 7.99 13.47
N GLU A 213 6.11 8.38 12.27
CA GLU A 213 7.51 8.61 11.91
C GLU A 213 7.71 9.95 11.17
N PRO A 214 7.51 11.10 11.83
CA PRO A 214 7.71 12.43 11.22
C PRO A 214 9.11 12.64 10.65
N GLN A 215 10.10 11.88 11.14
CA GLN A 215 11.48 12.01 10.69
C GLN A 215 11.64 11.74 9.20
N ILE A 216 10.93 10.75 8.65
CA ILE A 216 10.98 10.46 7.19
C ILE A 216 10.53 11.69 6.37
N GLY A 217 9.49 12.39 6.83
CA GLY A 217 9.02 13.61 6.18
C GLY A 217 10.04 14.75 6.26
N LYS A 218 10.70 14.91 7.42
CA LYS A 218 11.77 15.90 7.62
C LYS A 218 12.95 15.62 6.71
N ASP A 219 13.40 14.36 6.65
CA ASP A 219 14.49 13.93 5.77
C ASP A 219 14.13 14.18 4.30
N THR A 220 12.85 13.97 3.93
CA THR A 220 12.36 14.23 2.56
C THR A 220 12.45 15.73 2.23
N ILE A 221 11.99 16.61 3.10
CA ILE A 221 12.09 18.06 2.89
C ILE A 221 13.57 18.50 2.81
N ASP A 222 14.43 18.00 3.67
CA ASP A 222 15.85 18.30 3.64
C ASP A 222 16.51 17.87 2.33
N VAL A 223 16.24 16.63 1.87
CA VAL A 223 16.75 16.13 0.58
C VAL A 223 16.25 16.99 -0.59
N LEU A 224 14.99 17.40 -0.59
CA LEU A 224 14.44 18.28 -1.63
C LEU A 224 15.13 19.66 -1.62
N ASP A 225 15.32 20.26 -0.46
CA ASP A 225 16.04 21.53 -0.29
C ASP A 225 17.48 21.44 -0.79
N LYS A 226 18.21 20.38 -0.43
CA LYS A 226 19.58 20.13 -0.93
C LYS A 226 19.65 20.00 -2.46
N ASN A 227 18.55 19.63 -3.10
CA ASN A 227 18.42 19.54 -4.57
C ASN A 227 17.71 20.78 -5.16
N LYS A 228 17.53 21.86 -4.39
CA LYS A 228 16.90 23.12 -4.81
C LYS A 228 15.50 22.93 -5.37
N VAL A 229 14.72 22.03 -4.77
CA VAL A 229 13.33 21.76 -5.09
C VAL A 229 12.45 22.48 -4.09
N ASP A 230 11.65 23.43 -4.57
CA ASP A 230 10.67 24.12 -3.74
C ASP A 230 9.50 23.22 -3.41
N CYS A 231 9.31 22.89 -2.13
CA CYS A 231 8.31 21.95 -1.66
C CYS A 231 7.39 22.58 -0.60
N ALA A 232 6.11 22.71 -0.93
CA ALA A 232 5.10 23.13 0.03
C ALA A 232 4.68 21.97 0.93
N CYS A 233 4.52 22.24 2.22
CA CYS A 233 3.76 21.40 3.13
C CYS A 233 2.35 21.97 3.30
N VAL A 234 1.35 21.12 3.51
CA VAL A 234 -0.05 21.51 3.68
C VAL A 234 -0.64 20.92 4.96
N LYS A 235 -1.72 21.51 5.45
CA LYS A 235 -2.42 21.06 6.65
C LYS A 235 -3.65 20.22 6.31
N GLY A 236 -4.04 19.37 7.27
CA GLY A 236 -5.33 18.72 7.28
C GLY A 236 -5.46 17.54 6.34
N LEU A 237 -4.40 17.08 5.66
CA LEU A 237 -4.46 15.89 4.83
C LEU A 237 -4.90 14.66 5.63
N LYS A 238 -5.74 13.84 5.01
CA LYS A 238 -6.22 12.57 5.56
C LYS A 238 -5.47 11.38 4.96
N CYS A 239 -5.63 10.22 5.60
CA CYS A 239 -5.14 8.96 5.04
C CYS A 239 -5.59 8.79 3.58
N CYS A 240 -4.72 8.24 2.74
CA CYS A 240 -5.05 7.94 1.32
C CYS A 240 -6.21 6.95 1.15
N GLY A 241 -6.72 6.38 2.23
CA GLY A 241 -7.85 5.46 2.23
C GLY A 241 -7.51 4.00 2.01
N MET A 242 -6.24 3.61 1.90
CA MET A 242 -5.85 2.20 1.71
C MET A 242 -6.45 1.23 2.74
N PRO A 243 -6.47 1.51 4.06
CA PRO A 243 -7.07 0.60 5.03
C PRO A 243 -8.59 0.44 4.85
N ALA A 244 -9.29 1.49 4.44
CA ALA A 244 -10.72 1.43 4.11
C ALA A 244 -10.94 0.65 2.79
N TRP A 245 -10.10 0.91 1.78
CA TRP A 245 -10.13 0.21 0.50
C TRP A 245 -9.94 -1.30 0.66
N GLU A 246 -8.95 -1.73 1.44
CA GLU A 246 -8.70 -3.15 1.72
C GLU A 246 -9.95 -3.86 2.32
N GLN A 247 -10.75 -3.13 3.08
CA GLN A 247 -11.96 -3.64 3.72
C GLN A 247 -13.21 -3.54 2.83
N GLY A 248 -13.12 -2.94 1.64
CA GLY A 248 -14.27 -2.64 0.77
C GLY A 248 -15.11 -1.45 1.24
N ASP A 249 -14.61 -0.63 2.17
CA ASP A 249 -15.29 0.56 2.68
C ASP A 249 -15.11 1.74 1.72
N LEU A 250 -15.91 1.75 0.65
CA LEU A 250 -15.86 2.80 -0.37
C LEU A 250 -16.31 4.16 0.14
N GLU A 251 -17.21 4.22 1.12
CA GLU A 251 -17.69 5.47 1.69
C GLU A 251 -16.56 6.24 2.38
N THR A 252 -15.83 5.58 3.29
CA THR A 252 -14.68 6.19 3.98
C THR A 252 -13.55 6.53 2.99
N LEU A 253 -13.29 5.65 2.02
CA LEU A 253 -12.31 5.92 0.97
C LEU A 253 -12.63 7.20 0.21
N ARG A 254 -13.86 7.29 -0.34
CA ARG A 254 -14.32 8.43 -1.16
C ARG A 254 -14.32 9.75 -0.38
N ALA A 255 -14.75 9.71 0.89
CA ALA A 255 -14.70 10.87 1.77
C ALA A 255 -13.28 11.38 2.00
N ASN A 256 -12.31 10.49 2.25
CA ASN A 256 -10.92 10.86 2.40
C ASN A 256 -10.31 11.35 1.08
N ALA A 257 -10.61 10.67 -0.03
CA ALA A 257 -10.11 11.05 -1.35
C ALA A 257 -10.59 12.45 -1.74
N LYS A 258 -11.89 12.73 -1.62
CA LYS A 258 -12.47 14.06 -1.90
C LYS A 258 -11.80 15.13 -1.05
N HIS A 259 -11.67 14.92 0.26
CA HIS A 259 -11.01 15.85 1.15
C HIS A 259 -9.54 16.14 0.75
N ASN A 260 -8.79 15.10 0.36
CA ASN A 260 -7.41 15.27 -0.11
C ASN A 260 -7.35 15.99 -1.46
N LEU A 261 -8.30 15.73 -2.37
CA LEU A 261 -8.43 16.45 -3.65
C LEU A 261 -8.71 17.93 -3.43
N ASP A 262 -9.56 18.30 -2.45
CA ASP A 262 -9.87 19.70 -2.14
C ASP A 262 -8.61 20.48 -1.74
N ILE A 263 -7.65 19.83 -1.08
CA ILE A 263 -6.38 20.46 -0.65
C ILE A 263 -5.32 20.44 -1.77
N LEU A 264 -5.22 19.35 -2.53
CA LEU A 264 -4.09 19.13 -3.44
C LEU A 264 -4.34 19.68 -4.86
N ILE A 265 -5.56 19.67 -5.34
CA ILE A 265 -5.87 20.08 -6.73
C ILE A 265 -5.52 21.54 -7.00
N PRO A 266 -5.72 22.50 -6.09
CA PRO A 266 -5.28 23.88 -6.32
C PRO A 266 -3.78 24.01 -6.63
N PHE A 267 -2.94 23.18 -6.05
CA PHE A 267 -1.50 23.13 -6.36
C PHE A 267 -1.24 22.47 -7.73
N VAL A 268 -1.92 21.35 -8.01
CA VAL A 268 -1.81 20.65 -9.28
C VAL A 268 -2.19 21.54 -10.46
N GLU A 269 -3.24 22.33 -10.32
CA GLU A 269 -3.72 23.27 -11.35
C GLU A 269 -2.75 24.44 -11.58
N GLN A 270 -1.90 24.74 -10.61
CA GLN A 270 -0.78 25.68 -10.75
C GLN A 270 0.50 25.03 -11.30
N GLY A 271 0.48 23.73 -11.62
CA GLY A 271 1.58 22.99 -12.21
C GLY A 271 2.47 22.25 -11.20
N SER A 272 2.13 22.24 -9.90
CA SER A 272 2.88 21.51 -8.89
C SER A 272 2.80 19.99 -9.10
N LYS A 273 3.91 19.28 -8.80
CA LYS A 273 3.88 17.83 -8.61
C LYS A 273 3.54 17.49 -7.16
N VAL A 274 2.74 16.44 -6.95
CA VAL A 274 2.44 15.92 -5.60
C VAL A 274 3.41 14.81 -5.27
N LEU A 275 4.05 14.89 -4.10
CA LEU A 275 5.02 13.90 -3.65
C LEU A 275 4.44 13.12 -2.46
N ALA A 276 4.22 11.80 -2.61
CA ALA A 276 3.75 10.95 -1.51
C ALA A 276 4.84 9.97 -1.06
N ILE A 277 5.18 10.02 0.22
CA ILE A 277 6.33 9.30 0.81
C ILE A 277 6.15 7.77 0.83
N ASN A 278 4.94 7.24 0.61
CA ASN A 278 4.68 5.81 0.66
C ASN A 278 4.16 5.32 -0.70
N PRO A 279 4.78 4.30 -1.32
CA PRO A 279 4.33 3.75 -2.61
C PRO A 279 2.86 3.30 -2.62
N THR A 280 2.32 2.87 -1.47
CA THR A 280 0.91 2.55 -1.31
C THR A 280 0.01 3.77 -1.54
N CYS A 281 0.39 4.93 -0.98
CA CYS A 281 -0.37 6.16 -1.15
C CYS A 281 -0.30 6.67 -2.60
N VAL A 282 0.90 6.56 -3.23
CA VAL A 282 1.06 6.88 -4.66
C VAL A 282 0.16 5.99 -5.51
N MET A 283 0.15 4.67 -5.27
CA MET A 283 -0.71 3.73 -5.98
C MET A 283 -2.20 4.07 -5.81
N MET A 284 -2.64 4.37 -4.59
CA MET A 284 -4.04 4.74 -4.32
C MET A 284 -4.45 5.98 -5.13
N MET A 285 -3.65 7.04 -5.12
CA MET A 285 -3.95 8.28 -5.81
C MET A 285 -3.78 8.16 -7.33
N ARG A 286 -2.79 7.38 -7.79
CA ARG A 286 -2.51 7.21 -9.23
C ARG A 286 -3.50 6.28 -9.93
N ARG A 287 -4.00 5.24 -9.24
CA ARG A 287 -4.77 4.17 -9.87
C ARG A 287 -6.16 3.97 -9.30
N GLU A 288 -6.33 4.03 -7.98
CA GLU A 288 -7.58 3.67 -7.34
C GLU A 288 -8.55 4.86 -7.24
N TYR A 289 -8.07 6.07 -6.99
CA TYR A 289 -8.94 7.26 -6.97
C TYR A 289 -9.66 7.46 -8.32
N PRO A 290 -8.98 7.47 -9.48
CA PRO A 290 -9.65 7.57 -10.78
C PRO A 290 -10.67 6.46 -11.04
N ALA A 291 -10.37 5.25 -10.55
CA ALA A 291 -11.23 4.08 -10.76
C ALA A 291 -12.49 4.07 -9.86
N LEU A 292 -12.43 4.71 -8.69
CA LEU A 292 -13.44 4.57 -7.63
C LEU A 292 -14.26 5.85 -7.38
N LEU A 293 -13.78 7.01 -7.85
CA LEU A 293 -14.51 8.27 -7.76
C LEU A 293 -15.42 8.48 -8.99
N GLU A 294 -16.34 9.41 -8.88
CA GLU A 294 -17.38 9.68 -9.88
C GLU A 294 -17.45 11.17 -10.21
N GLY A 295 -18.01 11.51 -11.40
CA GLY A 295 -18.23 12.89 -11.83
C GLY A 295 -16.97 13.75 -11.76
N ASP A 296 -17.10 14.98 -11.29
CA ASP A 296 -16.01 15.96 -11.19
C ASP A 296 -14.87 15.47 -10.31
N ASP A 297 -15.16 14.68 -9.26
CA ASP A 297 -14.12 14.14 -8.40
C ASP A 297 -13.25 13.10 -9.14
N ARG A 298 -13.79 12.37 -10.12
CA ARG A 298 -13.00 11.49 -11.01
C ARG A 298 -12.07 12.30 -11.92
N GLU A 299 -12.53 13.41 -12.48
CA GLU A 299 -11.68 14.28 -13.30
C GLU A 299 -10.54 14.90 -12.49
N ARG A 300 -10.84 15.36 -11.28
CA ARG A 300 -9.84 15.84 -10.32
C ARG A 300 -8.83 14.74 -9.94
N ALA A 301 -9.32 13.52 -9.73
CA ALA A 301 -8.47 12.37 -9.44
C ALA A 301 -7.55 12.02 -10.61
N ASN A 302 -8.02 12.14 -11.87
CA ASN A 302 -7.17 11.97 -13.05
C ASN A 302 -6.04 13.02 -13.08
N LYS A 303 -6.37 14.31 -12.83
CA LYS A 303 -5.35 15.38 -12.76
C LYS A 303 -4.30 15.05 -11.67
N LEU A 304 -4.76 14.60 -10.49
CA LEU A 304 -3.85 14.18 -9.41
C LEU A 304 -3.00 12.97 -9.82
N ALA A 305 -3.57 11.98 -10.50
CA ALA A 305 -2.87 10.78 -10.96
C ALA A 305 -1.70 11.11 -11.90
N ASP A 306 -1.84 12.13 -12.75
CA ASP A 306 -0.79 12.62 -13.65
C ASP A 306 0.29 13.45 -12.94
N ALA A 307 -0.05 14.01 -11.78
CA ALA A 307 0.84 14.87 -11.00
C ALA A 307 1.56 14.13 -9.87
N ILE A 308 1.05 12.97 -9.41
CA ILE A 308 1.58 12.27 -8.23
C ILE A 308 2.84 11.47 -8.54
N ASN A 309 3.85 11.60 -7.67
CA ASN A 309 5.10 10.86 -7.72
C ASN A 309 5.48 10.36 -6.31
N ASP A 310 6.29 9.33 -6.24
CA ASP A 310 7.13 9.07 -5.09
C ASP A 310 8.29 10.09 -5.06
N PRO A 311 8.79 10.56 -3.90
CA PRO A 311 9.92 11.49 -3.84
C PRO A 311 11.16 11.00 -4.59
N SER A 312 11.43 9.69 -4.56
CA SER A 312 12.55 9.10 -5.29
C SER A 312 12.31 9.12 -6.81
N GLU A 313 11.07 8.90 -7.25
CA GLU A 313 10.69 9.01 -8.67
C GLU A 313 10.89 10.44 -9.18
N PHE A 314 10.44 11.43 -8.43
CA PHE A 314 10.62 12.84 -8.76
C PHE A 314 12.11 13.22 -8.86
N LEU A 315 12.90 12.91 -7.84
CA LEU A 315 14.35 13.20 -7.84
C LEU A 315 15.08 12.47 -8.95
N TRP A 316 14.66 11.25 -9.29
CA TRP A 316 15.23 10.53 -10.42
C TRP A 316 14.97 11.24 -11.76
N ASN A 317 13.81 11.88 -11.92
CA ASN A 317 13.49 12.61 -13.13
C ASN A 317 14.37 13.85 -13.31
N ILE A 318 14.74 14.54 -12.25
CA ILE A 318 15.63 15.72 -12.29
C ILE A 318 17.12 15.38 -12.17
N ARG A 319 17.51 14.10 -12.11
CA ARG A 319 18.89 13.64 -11.84
C ARG A 319 19.98 14.12 -12.82
N ASN A 320 19.59 14.64 -13.98
CA ASN A 320 20.49 15.20 -14.99
C ASN A 320 20.45 16.73 -15.03
N GLU A 321 19.64 17.38 -14.20
CA GLU A 321 19.59 18.82 -14.09
C GLU A 321 20.78 19.34 -13.23
N SER A 322 21.24 20.55 -13.50
CA SER A 322 22.39 21.16 -12.79
C SER A 322 22.15 21.37 -11.28
N ARG A 323 20.89 21.39 -10.85
CA ARG A 323 20.52 21.51 -9.42
C ARG A 323 20.58 20.19 -8.67
N PHE A 324 20.62 19.05 -9.36
CA PHE A 324 20.70 17.76 -8.67
C PHE A 324 22.03 17.64 -7.93
N ASN A 325 21.94 17.47 -6.61
CA ASN A 325 23.10 17.48 -5.74
C ASN A 325 23.78 16.11 -5.72
N THR A 326 25.02 16.06 -6.18
CA THR A 326 25.91 14.89 -6.09
C THR A 326 27.00 15.05 -5.04
N ASN A 327 27.07 16.20 -4.34
CA ASN A 327 28.06 16.45 -3.30
C ASN A 327 27.60 15.79 -2.02
N ILE A 328 28.26 14.72 -1.61
CA ILE A 328 27.99 13.96 -0.41
C ILE A 328 29.12 14.12 0.58
N ASN A 329 28.76 14.24 1.86
CA ASN A 329 29.72 14.38 2.94
C ASN A 329 29.95 13.05 3.67
N ASN A 330 28.99 12.11 3.57
CA ASN A 330 29.04 10.84 4.28
C ASN A 330 28.62 9.70 3.35
N VAL A 331 29.60 8.94 2.85
CA VAL A 331 29.36 7.77 1.99
C VAL A 331 29.13 6.55 2.89
N PRO A 332 27.97 5.85 2.79
CA PRO A 332 27.85 4.52 3.37
C PRO A 332 28.92 3.61 2.76
N THR A 333 29.82 3.08 3.57
CA THR A 333 30.91 2.18 3.13
C THR A 333 30.42 0.75 2.98
N GLU A 334 29.21 0.45 3.47
CA GLU A 334 28.66 -0.88 3.60
C GLU A 334 27.77 -1.26 2.41
N THR A 335 27.62 -2.55 2.18
CA THR A 335 26.65 -3.08 1.24
C THR A 335 25.24 -2.86 1.80
N ILE A 336 24.33 -2.35 0.97
CA ILE A 336 22.94 -2.06 1.33
C ILE A 336 22.04 -3.20 0.86
N SER A 337 21.19 -3.73 1.76
CA SER A 337 20.04 -4.56 1.35
C SER A 337 18.82 -3.70 1.12
N TYR A 338 18.27 -3.73 -0.09
CA TYR A 338 17.09 -2.96 -0.48
C TYR A 338 15.89 -3.87 -0.74
N HIS A 339 14.81 -3.69 0.02
CA HIS A 339 13.53 -4.34 -0.21
C HIS A 339 12.65 -3.48 -1.13
N ALA A 340 12.20 -4.06 -2.25
CA ALA A 340 11.26 -3.43 -3.18
C ALA A 340 9.80 -3.75 -2.78
N PRO A 341 9.03 -2.78 -2.25
CA PRO A 341 7.66 -3.02 -1.79
C PRO A 341 6.71 -3.43 -2.90
N CYS A 342 5.66 -4.20 -2.54
CA CYS A 342 4.68 -4.73 -3.49
C CYS A 342 3.99 -3.62 -4.30
N HIS A 343 3.50 -2.56 -3.66
CA HIS A 343 2.81 -1.46 -4.35
C HIS A 343 3.73 -0.57 -5.19
N LEU A 344 5.03 -0.52 -4.91
CA LEU A 344 6.00 0.08 -5.83
C LEU A 344 6.13 -0.77 -7.09
N ARG A 345 6.26 -2.10 -6.93
CA ARG A 345 6.34 -3.05 -8.04
C ARG A 345 5.08 -3.03 -8.91
N ALA A 346 3.90 -2.98 -8.28
CA ALA A 346 2.62 -2.94 -8.98
C ALA A 346 2.45 -1.72 -9.91
N GLN A 347 3.14 -0.62 -9.62
CA GLN A 347 3.09 0.59 -10.45
C GLN A 347 3.99 0.52 -11.71
N GLY A 348 4.99 -0.36 -11.72
CA GLY A 348 5.87 -0.52 -12.88
C GLY A 348 6.87 0.62 -13.12
N VAL A 349 7.04 1.53 -12.16
CA VAL A 349 7.94 2.71 -12.28
C VAL A 349 9.42 2.41 -12.01
N GLY A 350 9.75 1.17 -11.67
CA GLY A 350 11.12 0.75 -11.29
C GLY A 350 11.45 1.11 -9.84
N PHE A 351 12.69 0.87 -9.43
CA PHE A 351 13.15 1.02 -8.04
C PHE A 351 13.98 2.31 -7.88
N LYS A 352 13.32 3.46 -8.00
CA LYS A 352 14.00 4.76 -8.08
C LYS A 352 14.75 5.11 -6.79
N GLY A 353 14.23 4.72 -5.62
CA GLY A 353 14.93 4.89 -4.33
C GLY A 353 16.27 4.16 -4.32
N ARG A 354 16.29 2.89 -4.76
CA ARG A 354 17.52 2.12 -4.94
C ARG A 354 18.50 2.79 -5.91
N ASP A 355 17.99 3.20 -7.06
CA ASP A 355 18.82 3.74 -8.14
C ASP A 355 19.42 5.10 -7.77
N LEU A 356 18.67 5.94 -7.01
CA LEU A 356 19.18 7.19 -6.45
C LEU A 356 20.27 6.96 -5.41
N ILE A 357 20.04 6.07 -4.45
CA ILE A 357 21.07 5.73 -3.45
C ILE A 357 22.34 5.28 -4.16
N LYS A 358 22.24 4.36 -5.12
CA LYS A 358 23.39 3.91 -5.90
C LYS A 358 24.09 5.06 -6.64
N LYS A 359 23.32 5.96 -7.27
CA LYS A 359 23.85 7.10 -8.02
C LYS A 359 24.58 8.09 -7.12
N VAL A 360 23.98 8.41 -5.96
CA VAL A 360 24.52 9.41 -5.03
C VAL A 360 25.68 8.86 -4.22
N THR A 361 25.54 7.65 -3.67
CA THR A 361 26.53 7.10 -2.73
C THR A 361 27.57 6.17 -3.36
N GLY A 362 27.31 5.64 -4.55
CA GLY A 362 28.16 4.61 -5.15
C GLY A 362 28.06 3.23 -4.47
N SER A 363 27.23 3.07 -3.42
CA SER A 363 27.14 1.86 -2.63
C SER A 363 26.71 0.65 -3.45
N LYS A 364 27.20 -0.54 -3.06
CA LYS A 364 26.74 -1.81 -3.61
C LYS A 364 25.38 -2.15 -3.02
N ILE A 365 24.38 -2.46 -3.85
CA ILE A 365 23.01 -2.70 -3.39
C ILE A 365 22.54 -4.09 -3.80
N LYS A 366 22.17 -4.91 -2.81
CA LYS A 366 21.45 -6.17 -3.01
C LYS A 366 19.94 -5.87 -2.99
N THR A 367 19.22 -6.27 -4.03
CA THR A 367 17.76 -6.04 -4.14
C THR A 367 16.98 -7.29 -3.81
N VAL A 368 16.03 -7.18 -2.89
CA VAL A 368 15.08 -8.21 -2.48
C VAL A 368 13.69 -7.84 -2.99
N ILE A 369 13.10 -8.70 -3.82
CA ILE A 369 11.80 -8.48 -4.47
C ILE A 369 10.70 -9.39 -3.95
N GLU A 370 10.87 -9.97 -2.77
CA GLU A 370 9.88 -10.82 -2.10
C GLU A 370 8.87 -9.99 -1.29
N CYS A 371 7.70 -10.57 -1.01
CA CYS A 371 6.68 -9.90 -0.19
C CYS A 371 7.05 -9.93 1.29
N CYS A 372 6.89 -8.82 2.02
CA CYS A 372 7.08 -8.78 3.47
C CYS A 372 5.86 -9.25 4.29
N GLY A 373 4.75 -9.59 3.64
CA GLY A 373 3.53 -10.09 4.28
C GLY A 373 2.74 -9.05 5.07
N HIS A 374 3.06 -7.74 4.99
CA HIS A 374 2.39 -6.73 5.82
C HIS A 374 0.99 -6.39 5.31
N ASP A 375 0.93 -5.72 4.25
CA ASP A 375 -0.15 -5.03 3.53
C ASP A 375 -1.37 -4.57 4.36
N GLY A 376 -1.70 -3.30 4.25
CA GLY A 376 -2.84 -2.67 4.91
C GLY A 376 -2.99 -3.04 6.39
N THR A 377 -4.10 -3.66 6.72
CA THR A 377 -4.41 -4.14 8.07
C THR A 377 -4.24 -5.66 8.24
N TYR A 378 -3.91 -6.38 7.18
CA TYR A 378 -3.84 -7.85 7.14
C TYR A 378 -2.95 -8.42 8.24
N ALA A 379 -1.70 -7.96 8.34
CA ALA A 379 -0.74 -8.45 9.33
C ALA A 379 -1.10 -8.11 10.80
N MET A 380 -2.14 -7.32 11.03
CA MET A 380 -2.56 -6.94 12.38
C MET A 380 -3.60 -7.89 12.97
N LYS A 381 -4.33 -8.62 12.12
CA LYS A 381 -5.48 -9.43 12.51
C LYS A 381 -5.05 -10.80 13.03
N VAL A 382 -5.79 -11.33 14.02
CA VAL A 382 -5.51 -12.66 14.61
C VAL A 382 -5.56 -13.76 13.55
N GLU A 383 -6.54 -13.70 12.65
CA GLU A 383 -6.78 -14.71 11.63
C GLU A 383 -5.68 -14.77 10.54
N SER A 384 -4.90 -13.70 10.37
CA SER A 384 -3.91 -13.59 9.29
C SER A 384 -2.46 -13.35 9.77
N PHE A 385 -2.23 -13.20 11.06
CA PHE A 385 -0.90 -12.90 11.61
C PHE A 385 0.16 -13.95 11.24
N ASP A 386 -0.16 -15.24 11.44
CA ASP A 386 0.77 -16.33 11.14
C ASP A 386 0.99 -16.50 9.64
N ALA A 387 -0.07 -16.34 8.84
CA ALA A 387 0.02 -16.32 7.39
C ALA A 387 0.90 -15.16 6.90
N SER A 388 0.71 -13.97 7.45
CA SER A 388 1.55 -12.80 7.19
C SER A 388 3.03 -13.06 7.45
N LYS A 389 3.36 -13.65 8.61
CA LYS A 389 4.74 -14.04 8.97
C LYS A 389 5.32 -15.04 7.97
N ARG A 390 4.57 -16.11 7.64
CA ARG A 390 5.00 -17.15 6.71
C ARG A 390 5.27 -16.59 5.31
N ILE A 391 4.37 -15.74 4.80
CA ILE A 391 4.52 -15.07 3.49
C ILE A 391 5.77 -14.19 3.48
N GLY A 392 6.02 -13.45 4.58
CA GLY A 392 7.17 -12.54 4.70
C GLY A 392 8.52 -13.22 4.87
N GLN A 393 8.56 -14.52 5.21
CA GLN A 393 9.80 -15.20 5.62
C GLN A 393 10.91 -15.10 4.57
N LYS A 394 10.58 -15.31 3.28
CA LYS A 394 11.57 -15.20 2.19
C LYS A 394 12.18 -13.81 2.08
N SER A 395 11.36 -12.79 2.32
CA SER A 395 11.82 -11.40 2.33
C SER A 395 12.73 -11.13 3.53
N PHE A 396 12.37 -11.64 4.72
CA PHE A 396 13.18 -11.48 5.93
C PHE A 396 14.55 -12.16 5.77
N ASP A 397 14.58 -13.37 5.25
CA ASP A 397 15.83 -14.11 5.01
C ASP A 397 16.64 -13.48 3.88
N GLY A 398 15.97 -13.01 2.82
CA GLY A 398 16.62 -12.35 1.70
C GLY A 398 17.33 -11.05 2.05
N MET A 399 16.83 -10.31 3.06
CA MET A 399 17.47 -9.08 3.55
C MET A 399 18.68 -9.37 4.46
N LYS A 400 18.72 -10.52 5.10
CA LYS A 400 19.87 -10.94 5.93
C LYS A 400 21.01 -11.42 5.03
N THR A 401 22.16 -10.79 5.12
CA THR A 401 23.42 -11.27 4.54
C THR A 401 24.55 -10.88 5.49
N GLU A 402 25.63 -11.63 5.49
CA GLU A 402 26.80 -11.38 6.34
C GLU A 402 27.50 -10.04 6.01
N GLU A 403 27.26 -9.52 4.79
CA GLU A 403 27.90 -8.30 4.28
C GLU A 403 27.04 -7.03 4.40
N THR A 404 25.78 -7.11 4.92
CA THR A 404 24.87 -5.96 4.90
C THR A 404 24.50 -5.49 6.30
N GLU A 405 24.88 -4.27 6.65
CA GLU A 405 24.51 -3.61 7.90
C GLU A 405 23.35 -2.64 7.71
N VAL A 406 23.20 -2.06 6.51
CA VAL A 406 22.15 -1.09 6.21
C VAL A 406 21.03 -1.71 5.39
N TRP A 407 19.81 -1.66 5.94
CA TRP A 407 18.59 -2.12 5.27
C TRP A 407 17.75 -0.93 4.85
N VAL A 408 17.17 -1.01 3.64
CA VAL A 408 16.38 0.07 3.04
C VAL A 408 15.07 -0.47 2.46
N THR A 409 14.01 0.29 2.59
CA THR A 409 12.72 0.06 1.93
C THR A 409 11.94 1.36 1.77
N ASP A 410 11.25 1.55 0.63
CA ASP A 410 10.39 2.73 0.40
C ASP A 410 9.09 2.69 1.21
N CYS A 411 8.75 1.57 1.84
CA CYS A 411 7.52 1.42 2.62
C CYS A 411 7.81 1.39 4.12
N PRO A 412 7.44 2.44 4.88
CA PRO A 412 7.65 2.49 6.33
C PRO A 412 6.92 1.38 7.10
N LEU A 413 5.80 0.89 6.58
CA LEU A 413 5.05 -0.21 7.19
C LEU A 413 5.75 -1.56 6.96
N ALA A 414 6.39 -1.76 5.81
CA ALA A 414 7.27 -2.90 5.58
C ALA A 414 8.47 -2.85 6.55
N ALA A 415 9.04 -1.66 6.80
CA ALA A 415 10.12 -1.49 7.77
C ALA A 415 9.72 -1.96 9.18
N LEU A 416 8.46 -1.70 9.60
CA LEU A 416 7.94 -2.18 10.88
C LEU A 416 7.81 -3.71 10.92
N GLN A 417 7.42 -4.33 9.80
CA GLN A 417 7.33 -5.78 9.66
C GLN A 417 8.71 -6.44 9.76
N PHE A 418 9.73 -5.88 9.09
CA PHE A 418 11.12 -6.33 9.22
C PHE A 418 11.64 -6.18 10.65
N LYS A 419 11.36 -5.04 11.30
CA LYS A 419 11.72 -4.86 12.71
C LYS A 419 11.16 -5.96 13.59
N GLN A 420 9.89 -6.32 13.38
CA GLN A 420 9.21 -7.34 14.18
C GLN A 420 9.78 -8.74 13.97
N HIS A 421 10.02 -9.15 12.72
CA HIS A 421 10.30 -10.55 12.39
C HIS A 421 11.76 -10.84 12.04
N ALA A 422 12.53 -9.79 11.72
CA ALA A 422 13.95 -9.90 11.41
C ALA A 422 14.87 -9.15 12.37
N GLY A 423 14.31 -8.34 13.28
CA GLY A 423 15.08 -7.60 14.30
C GLY A 423 15.67 -6.27 13.81
N VAL A 424 15.73 -6.03 12.49
CA VAL A 424 16.30 -4.83 11.89
C VAL A 424 15.16 -3.97 11.29
N LYS A 425 15.18 -2.66 11.54
CA LYS A 425 14.24 -1.71 10.93
C LYS A 425 14.91 -1.04 9.73
N PRO A 426 14.51 -1.34 8.49
CA PRO A 426 15.01 -0.65 7.32
C PRO A 426 14.76 0.86 7.38
N LYS A 427 15.71 1.65 6.87
CA LYS A 427 15.56 3.09 6.66
C LYS A 427 14.79 3.36 5.35
N HIS A 428 14.17 4.53 5.27
CA HIS A 428 13.59 5.02 4.02
C HIS A 428 14.71 5.55 3.09
N PRO A 429 14.58 5.46 1.74
CA PRO A 429 15.58 6.01 0.82
C PRO A 429 15.90 7.49 1.08
N MET A 430 14.89 8.31 1.40
CA MET A 430 15.10 9.72 1.73
C MET A 430 15.95 9.90 2.98
N SER A 431 15.82 9.04 3.99
CA SER A 431 16.67 9.10 5.17
C SER A 431 18.13 8.73 4.88
N ILE A 432 18.36 7.78 3.96
CA ILE A 432 19.72 7.44 3.51
C ILE A 432 20.37 8.62 2.76
N LEU A 433 19.59 9.28 1.89
CA LEU A 433 20.08 10.44 1.13
C LEU A 433 20.33 11.64 2.05
N ALA A 434 19.46 11.90 3.02
CA ALA A 434 19.66 12.95 4.03
C ALA A 434 20.94 12.69 4.82
N ASP A 435 21.14 11.45 5.33
CA ASP A 435 22.37 11.06 6.02
C ASP A 435 23.63 11.26 5.14
N ALA A 436 23.52 11.02 3.82
CA ALA A 436 24.64 11.19 2.89
C ALA A 436 25.00 12.67 2.64
N TYR A 437 24.02 13.56 2.66
CA TYR A 437 24.25 15.00 2.48
C TYR A 437 24.76 15.72 3.73
N HIS A 438 24.56 15.15 4.92
CA HIS A 438 25.04 15.74 6.17
C HIS A 438 26.45 15.26 6.53
N SER A 439 27.23 16.17 7.11
CA SER A 439 28.51 15.81 7.76
C SER A 439 28.23 15.03 9.04
N LYS A 440 29.05 14.03 9.34
CA LYS A 440 29.05 13.39 10.65
C LYS A 440 29.44 14.37 11.75
#